data_d73a393be86c617cf6283c0d704c0987
#
_entry.id   d73a393be86c617cf6283c0d704c0987
#
_cell.length_a   1.000
_cell.length_b   1.000
_cell.length_c   1.000
_cell.angle_alpha   90.00
_cell.angle_beta   90.00
_cell.angle_gamma   90.00
#
_symmetry.space_group_name_H-M   'P 1'
#
loop_
_entity.id
_entity.type
_entity.pdbx_description
1 polymer ?
#
loop_
_entity_poly.entity_id
_entity_poly.type
_entity_poly.pdbx_seq_one_letter_code
_entity_poly.pdbx_strand_id
1 'polypeptide(L)'
;MYKRQDSLLYAAVESTGGYENNWFNSLVKFQGSLNIQTARLNPLGVNANSRADLKRNITDQISARNVAEFMIAHAEKIAYQQQDALANLRRQWSLIKLLTKQRTQLFNQLESLLYIANPELLTYCQDRTPLWVLRLLQKYPTASNLSRAKAKTVAAIPYVSIQRAQELIAGAKNSIASATDKITGQLITTTVKQIVHLKHSIEAQTKMLAEQCRIDEVELY
;
A
#
# COMPACT_ATOMS: atom_id res chain seq x y z
N MET A 1 -26.35 31.35 38.88
CA MET A 1 -25.88 29.96 38.62
C MET A 1 -26.80 29.41 37.52
N TYR A 2 -26.42 29.57 36.26
CA TYR A 2 -27.20 29.03 35.14
C TYR A 2 -27.05 27.51 35.16
N LYS A 3 -28.14 26.78 35.40
CA LYS A 3 -28.25 25.36 35.13
C LYS A 3 -27.99 25.19 33.59
N ARG A 4 -26.83 24.68 33.20
CA ARG A 4 -26.61 24.19 31.85
C ARG A 4 -27.66 23.09 31.64
N GLN A 5 -28.64 23.36 30.83
CA GLN A 5 -29.47 22.30 30.26
C GLN A 5 -28.53 21.31 29.58
N ASP A 6 -28.74 20.01 29.83
CA ASP A 6 -28.04 18.92 29.14
C ASP A 6 -28.48 18.87 27.67
N SER A 7 -28.11 19.90 26.92
CA SER A 7 -28.39 19.94 25.50
C SER A 7 -27.48 18.96 24.76
N LEU A 8 -28.08 18.09 23.94
CA LEU A 8 -27.35 17.21 23.06
C LEU A 8 -26.58 18.04 22.02
N LEU A 9 -25.27 17.85 21.98
CA LEU A 9 -24.37 18.46 21.02
C LEU A 9 -24.09 17.51 19.87
N TYR A 10 -24.05 18.02 18.67
CA TYR A 10 -23.67 17.29 17.47
C TYR A 10 -22.32 17.82 16.97
N ALA A 11 -21.36 16.93 16.73
CA ALA A 11 -20.06 17.28 16.23
C ALA A 11 -19.70 16.37 15.05
N ALA A 12 -19.07 16.93 14.04
CA ALA A 12 -18.60 16.12 12.91
C ALA A 12 -17.24 16.60 12.40
N VAL A 13 -16.55 15.67 11.76
CA VAL A 13 -15.33 15.93 11.00
C VAL A 13 -15.51 15.41 9.58
N GLU A 14 -14.88 16.09 8.62
CA GLU A 14 -14.82 15.62 7.25
C GLU A 14 -13.74 14.56 7.12
N SER A 15 -14.03 13.44 6.42
CA SER A 15 -13.10 12.33 6.25
C SER A 15 -12.05 12.66 5.17
N THR A 16 -10.91 13.19 5.58
CA THR A 16 -9.85 13.72 4.70
C THR A 16 -8.62 12.81 4.63
N GLY A 17 -8.83 11.49 4.63
CA GLY A 17 -7.74 10.52 4.47
C GLY A 17 -6.94 10.24 5.72
N GLY A 18 -7.47 10.58 6.90
CA GLY A 18 -6.89 10.26 8.21
C GLY A 18 -6.41 11.47 9.01
N TYR A 19 -6.33 12.67 8.43
CA TYR A 19 -5.96 13.90 9.16
C TYR A 19 -6.99 14.26 10.23
N GLU A 20 -8.25 13.90 10.02
CA GLU A 20 -9.37 14.10 10.94
C GLU A 20 -9.31 13.18 12.17
N ASN A 21 -8.53 12.10 12.15
CA ASN A 21 -8.57 11.05 13.17
C ASN A 21 -8.31 11.58 14.60
N ASN A 22 -7.38 12.48 14.76
CA ASN A 22 -7.04 13.03 16.09
C ASN A 22 -8.21 13.84 16.66
N TRP A 23 -8.87 14.64 15.84
CA TRP A 23 -10.05 15.41 16.23
C TRP A 23 -11.24 14.50 16.51
N PHE A 24 -11.52 13.56 15.61
CA PHE A 24 -12.60 12.60 15.78
C PHE A 24 -12.44 11.78 17.06
N ASN A 25 -11.26 11.20 17.29
CA ASN A 25 -10.99 10.39 18.49
C ASN A 25 -11.08 11.22 19.77
N SER A 26 -10.71 12.50 19.74
CA SER A 26 -10.87 13.40 20.87
C SER A 26 -12.34 13.69 21.15
N LEU A 27 -13.16 13.93 20.12
CA LEU A 27 -14.60 14.14 20.26
C LEU A 27 -15.29 12.88 20.80
N VAL A 28 -14.93 11.70 20.31
CA VAL A 28 -15.48 10.42 20.80
C VAL A 28 -15.15 10.18 22.29
N LYS A 29 -13.95 10.58 22.76
CA LYS A 29 -13.60 10.49 24.18
C LYS A 29 -14.51 11.36 25.05
N PHE A 30 -14.96 12.49 24.55
CA PHE A 30 -15.88 13.38 25.28
C PHE A 30 -17.32 12.85 25.32
N GLN A 31 -17.71 11.89 24.50
CA GLN A 31 -19.05 11.27 24.55
C GLN A 31 -19.36 10.64 25.91
N GLY A 32 -18.36 10.14 26.65
CA GLY A 32 -18.53 9.59 27.98
C GLY A 32 -18.75 10.64 29.09
N SER A 33 -18.37 11.90 28.88
CA SER A 33 -18.43 12.98 29.86
C SER A 33 -19.38 14.12 29.48
N LEU A 34 -19.66 14.28 28.21
CA LEU A 34 -20.54 15.27 27.63
C LEU A 34 -21.60 14.60 26.76
N ASN A 35 -22.78 15.20 26.69
CA ASN A 35 -23.86 14.72 25.82
C ASN A 35 -23.57 15.12 24.36
N ILE A 36 -22.58 14.45 23.73
CA ILE A 36 -22.14 14.71 22.34
C ILE A 36 -22.35 13.48 21.47
N GLN A 37 -22.89 13.66 20.27
CA GLN A 37 -22.88 12.67 19.19
C GLN A 37 -21.90 13.10 18.11
N THR A 38 -21.03 12.19 17.69
CA THR A 38 -19.98 12.46 16.72
C THR A 38 -20.18 11.70 15.43
N ALA A 39 -19.86 12.34 14.29
CA ALA A 39 -19.96 11.74 12.98
C ALA A 39 -18.71 12.02 12.12
N ARG A 40 -18.47 11.12 11.15
CA ARG A 40 -17.55 11.36 10.03
C ARG A 40 -18.38 11.57 8.77
N LEU A 41 -18.15 12.68 8.11
CA LEU A 41 -18.86 13.04 6.90
C LEU A 41 -18.05 12.70 5.64
N ASN A 42 -18.77 12.29 4.61
CA ASN A 42 -18.15 12.09 3.30
C ASN A 42 -17.84 13.46 2.66
N PRO A 43 -16.56 13.73 2.29
CA PRO A 43 -16.16 14.97 1.65
C PRO A 43 -16.96 15.29 0.38
N LEU A 44 -17.35 14.28 -0.39
CA LEU A 44 -18.14 14.49 -1.59
C LEU A 44 -19.52 15.13 -1.29
N GLY A 45 -20.18 14.69 -0.21
CA GLY A 45 -21.46 15.25 0.20
C GLY A 45 -21.32 16.70 0.68
N VAL A 46 -20.35 16.97 1.55
CA VAL A 46 -20.07 18.32 2.08
C VAL A 46 -19.70 19.29 0.94
N ASN A 47 -18.82 18.87 0.02
CA ASN A 47 -18.43 19.66 -1.13
C ASN A 47 -19.59 19.91 -2.12
N ALA A 48 -20.46 18.92 -2.34
CA ALA A 48 -21.63 19.08 -3.19
C ALA A 48 -22.59 20.14 -2.62
N ASN A 49 -22.85 20.11 -1.32
CA ASN A 49 -23.66 21.11 -0.61
C ASN A 49 -23.03 22.51 -0.72
N SER A 50 -21.72 22.63 -0.48
CA SER A 50 -21.00 23.91 -0.59
C SER A 50 -21.02 24.49 -2.02
N ARG A 51 -20.96 23.64 -3.04
CA ARG A 51 -21.06 24.07 -4.45
C ARG A 51 -22.46 24.55 -4.82
N ALA A 52 -23.49 23.92 -4.27
CA ALA A 52 -24.87 24.37 -4.47
C ALA A 52 -25.06 25.81 -3.95
N ASP A 53 -24.35 26.19 -2.90
CA ASP A 53 -24.37 27.55 -2.33
C ASP A 53 -23.41 28.54 -3.05
N LEU A 54 -22.80 28.15 -4.17
CA LEU A 54 -21.88 28.97 -4.98
C LEU A 54 -20.68 29.57 -4.18
N LYS A 55 -20.25 28.93 -3.11
CA LYS A 55 -19.11 29.38 -2.26
C LYS A 55 -17.79 29.14 -3.00
N ARG A 56 -17.07 30.22 -3.34
CA ARG A 56 -15.82 30.18 -4.10
C ARG A 56 -14.57 30.14 -3.22
N ASN A 57 -14.62 30.74 -2.04
CA ASN A 57 -13.48 30.81 -1.13
C ASN A 57 -13.53 29.67 -0.12
N ILE A 58 -12.38 29.03 0.11
CA ILE A 58 -12.24 27.95 1.09
C ILE A 58 -11.27 28.42 2.15
N THR A 59 -11.76 28.63 3.38
CA THR A 59 -10.99 28.82 4.59
C THR A 59 -11.45 27.78 5.60
N ASP A 60 -10.64 27.53 6.64
CA ASP A 60 -10.99 26.55 7.68
C ASP A 60 -12.33 26.88 8.34
N GLN A 61 -12.62 28.19 8.57
CA GLN A 61 -13.87 28.65 9.13
C GLN A 61 -15.07 28.38 8.19
N ILE A 62 -14.90 28.61 6.88
CA ILE A 62 -15.92 28.31 5.88
C ILE A 62 -16.14 26.80 5.76
N SER A 63 -15.07 25.99 5.80
CA SER A 63 -15.14 24.54 5.79
C SER A 63 -15.89 24.00 7.00
N ALA A 64 -15.58 24.50 8.20
CA ALA A 64 -16.29 24.10 9.42
C ALA A 64 -17.78 24.46 9.37
N ARG A 65 -18.12 25.65 8.83
CA ARG A 65 -19.49 26.06 8.62
C ARG A 65 -20.22 25.18 7.61
N ASN A 66 -19.57 24.82 6.51
CA ASN A 66 -20.15 23.92 5.50
C ASN A 66 -20.45 22.52 6.07
N VAL A 67 -19.57 22.02 6.96
CA VAL A 67 -19.80 20.77 7.69
C VAL A 67 -21.07 20.89 8.56
N ALA A 68 -21.21 21.97 9.31
CA ALA A 68 -22.39 22.20 10.16
C ALA A 68 -23.68 22.35 9.32
N GLU A 69 -23.64 23.14 8.26
CA GLU A 69 -24.77 23.31 7.33
C GLU A 69 -25.20 22.01 6.68
N PHE A 70 -24.23 21.16 6.26
CA PHE A 70 -24.51 19.85 5.72
C PHE A 70 -25.21 18.95 6.75
N MET A 71 -24.75 18.96 8.02
CA MET A 71 -25.36 18.19 9.09
C MET A 71 -26.82 18.60 9.36
N ILE A 72 -27.09 19.89 9.29
CA ILE A 72 -28.44 20.42 9.50
C ILE A 72 -29.35 20.07 8.30
N ALA A 73 -28.86 20.27 7.08
CA ALA A 73 -29.64 20.06 5.87
C ALA A 73 -29.92 18.58 5.56
N HIS A 74 -29.06 17.67 6.02
CA HIS A 74 -29.08 16.25 5.67
C HIS A 74 -28.96 15.35 6.91
N ALA A 75 -29.69 15.66 7.97
CA ALA A 75 -29.64 14.92 9.22
C ALA A 75 -29.89 13.40 9.03
N GLU A 76 -30.72 13.04 8.07
CA GLU A 76 -31.05 11.66 7.73
C GLU A 76 -29.87 10.87 7.10
N LYS A 77 -28.85 11.57 6.60
CA LYS A 77 -27.65 10.96 6.00
C LYS A 77 -26.49 10.83 6.98
N ILE A 78 -26.66 11.31 8.20
CA ILE A 78 -25.60 11.34 9.21
C ILE A 78 -25.61 10.04 10.00
N ALA A 79 -24.53 9.27 9.90
CA ALA A 79 -24.29 8.12 10.74
C ALA A 79 -23.38 8.52 11.93
N TYR A 80 -23.97 8.60 13.12
CA TYR A 80 -23.20 8.87 14.35
C TYR A 80 -22.44 7.62 14.75
N GLN A 81 -21.12 7.77 14.93
CA GLN A 81 -20.20 6.66 15.12
C GLN A 81 -19.69 6.60 16.56
N GLN A 82 -19.60 5.39 17.08
CA GLN A 82 -18.79 5.06 18.25
C GLN A 82 -17.33 4.84 17.83
N GLN A 83 -16.45 4.64 18.82
CA GLN A 83 -15.05 4.33 18.55
C GLN A 83 -14.92 3.10 17.64
N ASP A 84 -14.18 3.23 16.55
CA ASP A 84 -13.94 2.14 15.61
C ASP A 84 -12.91 1.16 16.20
N ALA A 85 -13.38 0.07 16.78
CA ALA A 85 -12.52 -0.99 17.34
C ALA A 85 -11.55 -1.57 16.30
N LEU A 86 -11.94 -1.59 15.03
CA LEU A 86 -11.15 -2.16 13.93
C LEU A 86 -10.23 -1.14 13.24
N ALA A 87 -10.15 0.12 13.71
CA ALA A 87 -9.38 1.17 13.06
C ALA A 87 -7.90 0.81 12.87
N ASN A 88 -7.30 0.12 13.85
CA ASN A 88 -5.89 -0.31 13.79
C ASN A 88 -5.69 -1.38 12.71
N LEU A 89 -6.56 -2.37 12.64
CA LEU A 89 -6.52 -3.44 11.63
C LEU A 89 -6.70 -2.88 10.23
N ARG A 90 -7.62 -1.92 10.05
CA ARG A 90 -7.82 -1.23 8.75
C ARG A 90 -6.59 -0.44 8.31
N ARG A 91 -5.89 0.25 9.23
CA ARG A 91 -4.64 0.96 8.92
C ARG A 91 -3.54 -0.02 8.50
N GLN A 92 -3.37 -1.12 9.22
CA GLN A 92 -2.38 -2.15 8.86
C GLN A 92 -2.71 -2.80 7.51
N TRP A 93 -3.99 -3.12 7.27
CA TRP A 93 -4.43 -3.62 5.97
C TRP A 93 -4.16 -2.63 4.83
N SER A 94 -4.39 -1.34 5.06
CA SER A 94 -4.07 -0.28 4.08
C SER A 94 -2.58 -0.20 3.76
N LEU A 95 -1.72 -0.37 4.77
CA LEU A 95 -0.27 -0.47 4.56
C LEU A 95 0.09 -1.69 3.71
N ILE A 96 -0.47 -2.88 4.00
CA ILE A 96 -0.22 -4.09 3.22
C ILE A 96 -0.63 -3.89 1.75
N LYS A 97 -1.79 -3.28 1.49
CA LYS A 97 -2.22 -2.93 0.14
C LYS A 97 -1.25 -2.00 -0.57
N LEU A 98 -0.75 -0.96 0.12
CA LEU A 98 0.23 -0.01 -0.43
C LEU A 98 1.53 -0.73 -0.81
N LEU A 99 2.09 -1.52 0.10
CA LEU A 99 3.33 -2.29 -0.14
C LEU A 99 3.15 -3.28 -1.31
N THR A 100 1.98 -3.92 -1.39
CA THR A 100 1.65 -4.83 -2.50
C THR A 100 1.61 -4.09 -3.84
N LYS A 101 1.00 -2.91 -3.89
CA LYS A 101 0.98 -2.06 -5.10
C LYS A 101 2.39 -1.64 -5.52
N GLN A 102 3.22 -1.20 -4.57
CA GLN A 102 4.62 -0.84 -4.83
C GLN A 102 5.42 -2.03 -5.38
N ARG A 103 5.24 -3.23 -4.80
CA ARG A 103 5.88 -4.44 -5.29
C ARG A 103 5.48 -4.75 -6.74
N THR A 104 4.21 -4.63 -7.10
CA THR A 104 3.74 -4.83 -8.48
C THR A 104 4.38 -3.83 -9.44
N GLN A 105 4.48 -2.56 -9.06
CA GLN A 105 5.15 -1.54 -9.87
C GLN A 105 6.63 -1.87 -10.12
N LEU A 106 7.34 -2.37 -9.08
CA LEU A 106 8.74 -2.78 -9.23
C LEU A 106 8.89 -4.03 -10.11
N PHE A 107 7.94 -4.97 -10.09
CA PHE A 107 7.97 -6.09 -11.03
C PHE A 107 7.79 -5.64 -12.47
N ASN A 108 6.88 -4.73 -12.75
CA ASN A 108 6.70 -4.17 -14.11
C ASN A 108 7.97 -3.43 -14.57
N GLN A 109 8.62 -2.69 -13.67
CA GLN A 109 9.90 -2.04 -13.97
C GLN A 109 11.01 -3.07 -14.23
N LEU A 110 11.08 -4.13 -13.43
CA LEU A 110 12.05 -5.22 -13.61
C LEU A 110 11.85 -5.90 -14.97
N GLU A 111 10.62 -6.19 -15.34
CA GLU A 111 10.28 -6.80 -16.64
C GLU A 111 10.78 -5.92 -17.81
N SER A 112 10.51 -4.62 -17.75
CA SER A 112 11.00 -3.67 -18.76
C SER A 112 12.53 -3.64 -18.85
N LEU A 113 13.23 -3.70 -17.71
CA LEU A 113 14.70 -3.78 -17.68
C LEU A 113 15.22 -5.12 -18.22
N LEU A 114 14.56 -6.22 -17.91
CA LEU A 114 14.96 -7.55 -18.40
C LEU A 114 14.74 -7.68 -19.90
N TYR A 115 13.72 -7.03 -20.45
CA TYR A 115 13.46 -7.05 -21.88
C TYR A 115 14.66 -6.56 -22.70
N ILE A 116 15.41 -5.59 -22.20
CA ILE A 116 16.60 -5.03 -22.87
C ILE A 116 17.93 -5.63 -22.38
N ALA A 117 17.98 -6.20 -21.16
CA ALA A 117 19.22 -6.64 -20.52
C ALA A 117 19.40 -8.16 -20.46
N ASN A 118 18.31 -8.94 -20.45
CA ASN A 118 18.31 -10.40 -20.38
C ASN A 118 16.95 -10.97 -20.78
N PRO A 119 16.52 -10.79 -22.06
CA PRO A 119 15.16 -11.15 -22.50
C PRO A 119 14.85 -12.63 -22.36
N GLU A 120 15.86 -13.50 -22.41
CA GLU A 120 15.69 -14.94 -22.31
C GLU A 120 15.15 -15.38 -20.93
N LEU A 121 15.41 -14.59 -19.87
CA LEU A 121 14.88 -14.86 -18.54
C LEU A 121 13.38 -14.58 -18.41
N LEU A 122 12.78 -13.80 -19.30
CA LEU A 122 11.35 -13.52 -19.27
C LEU A 122 10.49 -14.77 -19.48
N THR A 123 11.01 -15.79 -20.17
CA THR A 123 10.33 -17.07 -20.34
C THR A 123 10.04 -17.78 -19.01
N TYR A 124 10.81 -17.49 -17.96
CA TYR A 124 10.62 -18.01 -16.61
C TYR A 124 9.77 -17.11 -15.71
N CYS A 125 9.30 -15.97 -16.22
CA CYS A 125 8.60 -14.93 -15.45
C CYS A 125 7.12 -14.77 -15.86
N GLN A 126 6.56 -15.60 -16.76
CA GLN A 126 5.25 -15.41 -17.40
C GLN A 126 4.09 -15.22 -16.40
N ASP A 127 3.97 -16.11 -15.41
CA ASP A 127 2.88 -16.03 -14.42
C ASP A 127 3.33 -15.29 -13.15
N ARG A 128 4.56 -15.52 -12.74
CA ARG A 128 5.16 -14.97 -11.51
C ARG A 128 6.69 -15.12 -11.60
N THR A 129 7.43 -14.06 -11.25
CA THR A 129 8.90 -14.15 -11.15
C THR A 129 9.31 -15.05 -9.97
N PRO A 130 9.90 -16.23 -10.23
CA PRO A 130 10.31 -17.14 -9.17
C PRO A 130 11.45 -16.55 -8.32
N LEU A 131 11.54 -16.98 -7.05
CA LEU A 131 12.57 -16.49 -6.13
C LEU A 131 13.99 -16.79 -6.62
N TRP A 132 14.19 -17.92 -7.30
CA TRP A 132 15.50 -18.27 -7.86
C TRP A 132 15.95 -17.29 -8.96
N VAL A 133 15.02 -16.78 -9.79
CA VAL A 133 15.30 -15.74 -10.78
C VAL A 133 15.75 -14.45 -10.09
N LEU A 134 15.07 -14.01 -9.05
CA LEU A 134 15.47 -12.84 -8.28
C LEU A 134 16.86 -13.02 -7.67
N ARG A 135 17.18 -14.20 -7.13
CA ARG A 135 18.52 -14.53 -6.62
C ARG A 135 19.58 -14.57 -7.71
N LEU A 136 19.23 -15.06 -8.90
CA LEU A 136 20.12 -15.05 -10.06
C LEU A 136 20.47 -13.62 -10.46
N LEU A 137 19.47 -12.76 -10.59
CA LEU A 137 19.61 -11.35 -10.99
C LEU A 137 20.40 -10.51 -9.99
N GLN A 138 20.38 -10.85 -8.70
CA GLN A 138 21.26 -10.20 -7.71
C GLN A 138 22.75 -10.41 -7.98
N LYS A 139 23.12 -11.57 -8.56
CA LYS A 139 24.50 -11.94 -8.86
C LYS A 139 24.88 -11.67 -10.32
N TYR A 140 23.96 -11.92 -11.22
CA TYR A 140 24.15 -11.85 -12.68
C TYR A 140 23.02 -11.06 -13.32
N PRO A 141 22.98 -9.72 -13.17
CA PRO A 141 21.84 -8.90 -13.56
C PRO A 141 21.61 -8.80 -15.06
N THR A 142 22.67 -8.95 -15.90
CA THR A 142 22.56 -8.85 -17.36
C THR A 142 22.99 -10.14 -18.04
N ALA A 143 22.58 -10.33 -19.30
CA ALA A 143 23.04 -11.46 -20.12
C ALA A 143 24.57 -11.52 -20.20
N SER A 144 25.25 -10.40 -20.35
CA SER A 144 26.71 -10.33 -20.35
C SER A 144 27.35 -10.83 -19.04
N ASN A 145 26.75 -10.51 -17.88
CA ASN A 145 27.24 -11.03 -16.59
C ASN A 145 26.99 -12.55 -16.49
N LEU A 146 25.83 -13.02 -16.90
CA LEU A 146 25.45 -14.43 -16.80
C LEU A 146 26.25 -15.31 -17.77
N SER A 147 26.52 -14.83 -19.00
CA SER A 147 27.30 -15.58 -20.02
C SER A 147 28.72 -15.93 -19.55
N ARG A 148 29.30 -15.16 -18.64
CA ARG A 148 30.64 -15.35 -18.07
C ARG A 148 30.63 -16.18 -16.78
N ALA A 149 29.45 -16.55 -16.27
CA ALA A 149 29.30 -17.29 -15.02
C ALA A 149 29.74 -18.74 -15.19
N LYS A 150 30.19 -19.36 -14.10
CA LYS A 150 30.45 -20.80 -14.04
C LYS A 150 29.17 -21.56 -13.69
N ALA A 151 28.87 -22.66 -14.39
CA ALA A 151 27.65 -23.44 -14.16
C ALA A 151 27.51 -23.90 -12.70
N LYS A 152 28.61 -24.29 -12.04
CA LYS A 152 28.61 -24.65 -10.59
C LYS A 152 28.16 -23.51 -9.70
N THR A 153 28.54 -22.24 -9.98
CA THR A 153 28.15 -21.08 -9.16
C THR A 153 26.70 -20.65 -9.40
N VAL A 154 26.18 -20.86 -10.59
CA VAL A 154 24.76 -20.64 -10.90
C VAL A 154 23.90 -21.75 -10.29
N ALA A 155 24.34 -22.99 -10.35
CA ALA A 155 23.67 -24.14 -9.73
C ALA A 155 23.67 -24.10 -8.18
N ALA A 156 24.54 -23.30 -7.56
CA ALA A 156 24.50 -23.06 -6.13
C ALA A 156 23.30 -22.20 -5.69
N ILE A 157 22.55 -21.61 -6.62
CA ILE A 157 21.31 -20.91 -6.34
C ILE A 157 20.22 -21.94 -6.06
N PRO A 158 19.50 -21.89 -4.92
CA PRO A 158 18.44 -22.84 -4.61
C PRO A 158 17.41 -22.95 -5.73
N TYR A 159 16.99 -24.18 -6.06
CA TYR A 159 16.07 -24.54 -7.13
C TYR A 159 16.64 -24.40 -8.57
N VAL A 160 17.94 -24.22 -8.73
CA VAL A 160 18.62 -24.23 -10.03
C VAL A 160 19.48 -25.51 -10.12
N SER A 161 19.09 -26.43 -10.99
CA SER A 161 19.88 -27.63 -11.30
C SER A 161 21.12 -27.24 -12.14
N ILE A 162 22.13 -28.13 -12.17
CA ILE A 162 23.31 -27.91 -13.01
C ILE A 162 22.95 -27.83 -14.51
N GLN A 163 21.99 -28.65 -14.95
CA GLN A 163 21.50 -28.61 -16.32
C GLN A 163 20.82 -27.28 -16.63
N ARG A 164 19.91 -26.79 -15.77
CA ARG A 164 19.29 -25.47 -15.91
C ARG A 164 20.32 -24.35 -15.91
N ALA A 165 21.35 -24.43 -15.07
CA ALA A 165 22.45 -23.46 -15.04
C ALA A 165 23.19 -23.40 -16.39
N GLN A 166 23.44 -24.56 -17.02
CA GLN A 166 24.05 -24.64 -18.35
C GLN A 166 23.16 -24.02 -19.43
N GLU A 167 21.85 -24.32 -19.42
CA GLU A 167 20.87 -23.76 -20.32
C GLU A 167 20.79 -22.22 -20.22
N LEU A 168 20.74 -21.70 -18.98
CA LEU A 168 20.71 -20.26 -18.71
C LEU A 168 21.96 -19.56 -19.22
N ILE A 169 23.13 -20.16 -19.02
CA ILE A 169 24.41 -19.60 -19.50
C ILE A 169 24.48 -19.67 -21.04
N ALA A 170 24.03 -20.76 -21.64
CA ALA A 170 23.98 -20.90 -23.10
C ALA A 170 23.02 -19.87 -23.72
N GLY A 171 21.82 -19.69 -23.14
CA GLY A 171 20.89 -18.65 -23.56
C GLY A 171 21.53 -17.25 -23.46
N ALA A 172 22.17 -16.95 -22.35
CA ALA A 172 22.83 -15.67 -22.16
C ALA A 172 24.02 -15.40 -23.11
N LYS A 173 24.70 -16.43 -23.57
CA LYS A 173 25.75 -16.31 -24.62
C LYS A 173 25.20 -15.96 -25.99
N ASN A 174 24.00 -16.43 -26.30
CA ASN A 174 23.32 -16.20 -27.57
C ASN A 174 22.26 -15.09 -27.45
N SER A 175 22.29 -14.31 -26.37
CA SER A 175 21.30 -13.29 -26.07
C SER A 175 21.30 -12.14 -27.06
N ILE A 176 20.11 -11.68 -27.41
CA ILE A 176 19.88 -10.46 -28.20
C ILE A 176 19.85 -9.19 -27.32
N ALA A 177 20.25 -9.28 -26.05
CA ALA A 177 20.25 -8.17 -25.10
C ALA A 177 21.06 -6.96 -25.63
N SER A 178 20.43 -5.77 -25.61
CA SER A 178 21.02 -4.52 -26.11
C SER A 178 21.61 -3.64 -25.00
N ALA A 179 21.16 -3.77 -23.75
CA ALA A 179 21.61 -2.98 -22.62
C ALA A 179 22.28 -3.85 -21.55
N THR A 180 23.58 -4.11 -21.70
CA THR A 180 24.36 -4.97 -20.79
C THR A 180 25.43 -4.19 -20.01
N ASP A 181 25.32 -2.88 -19.98
CA ASP A 181 26.21 -1.96 -19.30
C ASP A 181 26.09 -2.05 -17.76
N LYS A 182 27.04 -1.41 -17.06
CA LYS A 182 27.12 -1.42 -15.60
C LYS A 182 25.93 -0.72 -14.94
N ILE A 183 25.40 0.36 -15.55
CA ILE A 183 24.29 1.13 -14.98
C ILE A 183 23.02 0.29 -15.01
N THR A 184 22.71 -0.33 -16.14
CA THR A 184 21.57 -1.25 -16.28
C THR A 184 21.65 -2.40 -15.29
N GLY A 185 22.84 -2.99 -15.12
CA GLY A 185 23.07 -4.03 -14.11
C GLY A 185 22.80 -3.55 -12.67
N GLN A 186 23.20 -2.32 -12.34
CA GLN A 186 22.91 -1.71 -11.03
C GLN A 186 21.40 -1.44 -10.83
N LEU A 187 20.70 -0.95 -11.85
CA LEU A 187 19.26 -0.72 -11.80
C LEU A 187 18.52 -2.04 -11.52
N ILE A 188 18.83 -3.11 -12.25
CA ILE A 188 18.24 -4.43 -12.03
C ILE A 188 18.51 -4.93 -10.63
N THR A 189 19.77 -4.88 -10.18
CA THR A 189 20.14 -5.37 -8.84
C THR A 189 19.41 -4.58 -7.74
N THR A 190 19.30 -3.27 -7.88
CA THR A 190 18.59 -2.41 -6.92
C THR A 190 17.10 -2.72 -6.91
N THR A 191 16.46 -2.81 -8.07
CA THR A 191 15.04 -3.16 -8.19
C THR A 191 14.74 -4.51 -7.57
N VAL A 192 15.57 -5.52 -7.83
CA VAL A 192 15.40 -6.86 -7.24
C VAL A 192 15.56 -6.83 -5.72
N LYS A 193 16.52 -6.10 -5.17
CA LYS A 193 16.67 -5.94 -3.71
C LYS A 193 15.42 -5.33 -3.08
N GLN A 194 14.84 -4.30 -3.70
CA GLN A 194 13.61 -3.66 -3.24
C GLN A 194 12.43 -4.62 -3.29
N ILE A 195 12.26 -5.40 -4.38
CA ILE A 195 11.21 -6.43 -4.49
C ILE A 195 11.31 -7.45 -3.35
N VAL A 196 12.50 -7.97 -3.08
CA VAL A 196 12.73 -8.95 -2.01
C VAL A 196 12.43 -8.33 -0.63
N HIS A 197 12.86 -7.09 -0.40
CA HIS A 197 12.58 -6.38 0.84
C HIS A 197 11.07 -6.17 1.05
N LEU A 198 10.35 -5.69 0.02
CA LEU A 198 8.90 -5.53 0.09
C LEU A 198 8.18 -6.85 0.32
N LYS A 199 8.64 -7.95 -0.29
CA LYS A 199 8.08 -9.28 -0.03
C LYS A 199 8.15 -9.64 1.45
N HIS A 200 9.30 -9.51 2.08
CA HIS A 200 9.47 -9.78 3.52
C HIS A 200 8.63 -8.83 4.39
N SER A 201 8.57 -7.54 4.03
CA SER A 201 7.74 -6.57 4.75
C SER A 201 6.26 -6.92 4.69
N ILE A 202 5.75 -7.32 3.52
CA ILE A 202 4.35 -7.75 3.34
C ILE A 202 4.07 -9.01 4.16
N GLU A 203 4.96 -10.00 4.11
CA GLU A 203 4.83 -11.25 4.88
C GLU A 203 4.80 -10.97 6.39
N ALA A 204 5.69 -10.13 6.90
CA ALA A 204 5.73 -9.74 8.30
C ALA A 204 4.45 -9.00 8.73
N GLN A 205 3.99 -8.01 7.96
CA GLN A 205 2.78 -7.25 8.27
C GLN A 205 1.53 -8.13 8.18
N THR A 206 1.46 -9.05 7.22
CA THR A 206 0.34 -9.99 7.10
C THR A 206 0.30 -10.94 8.30
N LYS A 207 1.45 -11.43 8.76
CA LYS A 207 1.53 -12.27 9.96
C LYS A 207 1.06 -11.52 11.20
N MET A 208 1.53 -10.29 11.41
CA MET A 208 1.09 -9.44 12.53
C MET A 208 -0.42 -9.18 12.49
N LEU A 209 -0.98 -8.89 11.31
CA LEU A 209 -2.42 -8.68 11.15
C LEU A 209 -3.21 -9.95 11.53
N ALA A 210 -2.76 -11.12 11.07
CA ALA A 210 -3.40 -12.39 11.39
C ALA A 210 -3.35 -12.73 12.90
N GLU A 211 -2.24 -12.39 13.58
CA GLU A 211 -2.09 -12.54 15.02
C GLU A 211 -3.06 -11.62 15.77
N GLN A 212 -3.17 -10.35 15.39
CA GLN A 212 -4.12 -9.40 16.01
C GLN A 212 -5.58 -9.83 15.81
N CYS A 213 -5.95 -10.28 14.61
CA CYS A 213 -7.30 -10.79 14.35
C CYS A 213 -7.69 -12.00 15.22
N ARG A 214 -6.73 -12.81 15.67
CA ARG A 214 -6.97 -13.94 16.59
C ARG A 214 -7.13 -13.51 18.05
N ILE A 215 -6.41 -12.46 18.46
CA ILE A 215 -6.44 -11.95 19.83
C ILE A 215 -7.74 -11.18 20.08
N ASP A 216 -8.20 -10.41 19.10
CA ASP A 216 -9.36 -9.53 19.23
C ASP A 216 -10.70 -10.26 19.02
N GLU A 217 -10.72 -11.61 19.03
CA GLU A 217 -11.92 -12.44 18.78
C GLU A 217 -12.74 -11.94 17.57
N VAL A 218 -12.08 -11.44 16.56
CA VAL A 218 -12.73 -11.06 15.32
C VAL A 218 -13.07 -12.35 14.58
N GLU A 219 -14.16 -12.99 14.99
CA GLU A 219 -14.83 -13.97 14.15
C GLU A 219 -15.30 -13.22 12.91
N LEU A 220 -14.64 -13.50 11.82
CA LEU A 220 -15.08 -13.05 10.49
C LEU A 220 -16.36 -13.82 10.16
N TYR A 221 -17.51 -13.18 10.36
CA TYR A 221 -18.77 -13.60 9.78
C TYR A 221 -18.74 -13.42 8.27
#